data_3a8ebaf72c6cb627c3b2aaff3662fa35
#
_entry.id   3a8ebaf72c6cb627c3b2aaff3662fa35
#
_cell.length_a   1.000
_cell.length_b   1.000
_cell.length_c   1.000
_cell.angle_alpha   90.00
_cell.angle_beta   90.00
_cell.angle_gamma   90.00
#
_symmetry.space_group_name_H-M   'P 1'
#
loop_
_entity.id
_entity.type
_entity.pdbx_description
1 polymer ?
#
loop_
_entity_poly.entity_id
_entity_poly.type
_entity_poly.pdbx_seq_one_letter_code
_entity_poly.pdbx_strand_id
1 'polypeptide(L)'
;MTGLFFAILIIVIIFIIIPFACSSTNDNSSKKIGEIGEARVKEILQNLPEGYHVLNDVVLKTEKGTTQIDHIVISKHAVFVIETKNYRGDIYGDDNRKEWTQLIVTDVNYENSWKTYTYVTKNRFYNPVKQSLGHTIRVKNLLTDYPHLPVLSIVVFSNEANLLNITTKNYVINEEQLLTIIGTHQTIYLTDSQLEEIIELL
;
A
#
# COMPACT_ATOMS: atom_id res chain seq x y z
N MET A 1 -83.27 3.98 -8.53
CA MET A 1 -82.15 3.77 -9.46
C MET A 1 -80.89 4.29 -8.73
N THR A 2 -80.12 3.38 -8.23
CA THR A 2 -79.01 3.62 -7.27
C THR A 2 -77.73 3.62 -8.05
N GLY A 3 -77.07 4.77 -8.13
CA GLY A 3 -75.76 4.96 -8.72
C GLY A 3 -74.65 4.65 -7.66
N LEU A 4 -73.90 3.60 -7.95
CA LEU A 4 -72.80 3.14 -7.11
C LEU A 4 -71.53 3.94 -7.47
N PHE A 5 -71.13 4.84 -6.58
CA PHE A 5 -69.83 5.54 -6.74
C PHE A 5 -68.71 4.61 -6.25
N PHE A 6 -67.90 4.13 -7.20
CA PHE A 6 -66.61 3.51 -6.88
C PHE A 6 -65.57 4.60 -6.55
N ALA A 7 -65.24 4.70 -5.29
CA ALA A 7 -64.09 5.51 -4.87
C ALA A 7 -62.82 4.69 -5.12
N ILE A 8 -62.04 5.06 -6.14
CA ILE A 8 -60.70 4.52 -6.37
C ILE A 8 -59.76 5.17 -5.37
N LEU A 9 -59.35 4.40 -4.35
CA LEU A 9 -58.30 4.79 -3.41
C LEU A 9 -56.93 4.67 -4.10
N ILE A 10 -56.38 5.76 -4.59
CA ILE A 10 -55.02 5.81 -5.11
C ILE A 10 -54.08 5.86 -3.92
N ILE A 11 -53.47 4.72 -3.57
CA ILE A 11 -52.35 4.68 -2.61
C ILE A 11 -51.10 5.18 -3.33
N VAL A 12 -50.77 6.42 -3.11
CA VAL A 12 -49.48 6.98 -3.53
C VAL A 12 -48.43 6.47 -2.54
N ILE A 13 -47.67 5.45 -2.94
CA ILE A 13 -46.50 5.00 -2.23
C ILE A 13 -45.38 6.03 -2.51
N ILE A 14 -45.19 6.97 -1.59
CA ILE A 14 -44.04 7.86 -1.62
C ILE A 14 -42.83 7.01 -1.19
N PHE A 15 -42.05 6.55 -2.18
CA PHE A 15 -40.70 6.07 -1.93
C PHE A 15 -39.86 7.27 -1.47
N ILE A 16 -39.72 7.45 -0.16
CA ILE A 16 -38.68 8.31 0.39
C ILE A 16 -37.37 7.60 0.07
N ILE A 17 -36.70 8.00 -1.00
CA ILE A 17 -35.30 7.67 -1.27
C ILE A 17 -34.52 8.42 -0.18
N ILE A 18 -34.28 7.78 0.94
CA ILE A 18 -33.26 8.22 1.88
C ILE A 18 -31.94 8.00 1.15
N PRO A 19 -31.19 9.04 0.78
CA PRO A 19 -29.84 8.83 0.30
C PRO A 19 -29.10 8.14 1.44
N PHE A 20 -28.73 6.88 1.25
CA PHE A 20 -27.80 6.19 2.11
C PHE A 20 -26.49 6.95 1.99
N ALA A 21 -26.33 7.93 2.87
CA ALA A 21 -25.06 8.60 3.05
C ALA A 21 -24.08 7.53 3.51
N CYS A 22 -23.39 6.92 2.55
CA CYS A 22 -22.24 6.07 2.81
C CYS A 22 -21.25 6.94 3.59
N SER A 23 -21.17 6.66 4.87
CA SER A 23 -20.44 7.42 5.86
C SER A 23 -18.96 7.50 5.45
N SER A 24 -18.46 8.70 5.16
CA SER A 24 -17.07 9.03 4.86
C SER A 24 -16.12 8.85 6.06
N THR A 25 -16.57 8.25 7.14
CA THR A 25 -15.79 8.01 8.35
C THR A 25 -14.76 6.88 8.20
N ASN A 26 -14.99 5.91 7.29
CA ASN A 26 -14.06 4.80 7.04
C ASN A 26 -12.81 5.24 6.25
N ASP A 27 -12.93 6.23 5.38
CA ASP A 27 -11.83 6.69 4.52
C ASP A 27 -10.74 7.39 5.33
N ASN A 28 -11.10 8.24 6.27
CA ASN A 28 -10.17 8.94 7.15
C ASN A 28 -9.40 7.98 8.09
N SER A 29 -10.04 6.90 8.54
CA SER A 29 -9.40 5.91 9.40
C SER A 29 -8.35 5.10 8.63
N SER A 30 -8.67 4.64 7.43
CA SER A 30 -7.76 3.87 6.58
C SER A 30 -6.56 4.70 6.15
N LYS A 31 -6.76 5.98 5.81
CA LYS A 31 -5.69 6.91 5.46
C LYS A 31 -4.73 7.10 6.64
N LYS A 32 -5.25 7.36 7.84
CA LYS A 32 -4.44 7.53 9.05
C LYS A 32 -3.62 6.27 9.38
N ILE A 33 -4.18 5.08 9.15
CA ILE A 33 -3.45 3.81 9.34
C ILE A 33 -2.28 3.71 8.35
N GLY A 34 -2.48 4.09 7.09
CA GLY A 34 -1.41 4.17 6.08
C GLY A 34 -0.29 5.11 6.52
N GLU A 35 -0.62 6.36 6.87
CA GLU A 35 0.34 7.38 7.33
C GLU A 35 1.20 6.93 8.52
N ILE A 36 0.64 6.14 9.45
CA ILE A 36 1.40 5.55 10.57
C ILE A 36 2.45 4.56 10.06
N GLY A 37 2.11 3.73 9.08
CA GLY A 37 3.06 2.77 8.49
C GLY A 37 4.19 3.48 7.75
N GLU A 38 3.86 4.46 6.92
CA GLU A 38 4.85 5.28 6.19
C GLU A 38 5.79 6.01 7.16
N ALA A 39 5.27 6.57 8.25
CA ALA A 39 6.09 7.23 9.28
C ALA A 39 7.08 6.26 9.94
N ARG A 40 6.68 4.99 10.23
CA ARG A 40 7.59 3.98 10.77
C ARG A 40 8.68 3.59 9.78
N VAL A 41 8.32 3.35 8.51
CA VAL A 41 9.30 3.03 7.47
C VAL A 41 10.29 4.18 7.28
N LYS A 42 9.80 5.43 7.27
CA LYS A 42 10.65 6.63 7.25
C LYS A 42 11.66 6.66 8.41
N GLU A 43 11.22 6.35 9.63
CA GLU A 43 12.11 6.28 10.80
C GLU A 43 13.15 5.15 10.67
N ILE A 44 12.75 3.98 10.18
CA ILE A 44 13.68 2.88 9.91
C ILE A 44 14.75 3.31 8.90
N LEU A 45 14.37 3.97 7.81
CA LEU A 45 15.27 4.43 6.75
C LEU A 45 16.27 5.49 7.23
N GLN A 46 15.99 6.23 8.30
CA GLN A 46 16.97 7.16 8.92
C GLN A 46 18.19 6.44 9.50
N ASN A 47 18.14 5.13 9.71
CA ASN A 47 19.28 4.35 10.20
C ASN A 47 20.17 3.82 9.06
N LEU A 48 19.91 4.19 7.81
CA LEU A 48 20.82 3.89 6.70
C LEU A 48 22.17 4.63 6.89
N PRO A 49 23.29 4.02 6.51
CA PRO A 49 24.60 4.66 6.63
C PRO A 49 24.73 5.86 5.68
N GLU A 50 25.80 6.62 5.87
CA GLU A 50 26.17 7.71 4.97
C GLU A 50 26.27 7.23 3.51
N GLY A 51 25.87 8.07 2.56
CA GLY A 51 25.84 7.74 1.12
C GLY A 51 24.51 7.13 0.64
N TYR A 52 23.51 7.01 1.53
CA TYR A 52 22.13 6.72 1.16
C TYR A 52 21.26 7.97 1.35
N HIS A 53 20.49 8.32 0.31
CA HIS A 53 19.58 9.47 0.31
C HIS A 53 18.14 8.98 0.26
N VAL A 54 17.33 9.48 1.18
CA VAL A 54 15.92 9.04 1.33
C VAL A 54 14.99 10.18 0.94
N LEU A 55 14.18 9.95 -0.11
CA LEU A 55 13.09 10.82 -0.49
C LEU A 55 11.79 10.19 -0.01
N ASN A 56 10.88 11.00 0.52
CA ASN A 56 9.59 10.56 1.01
C ASN A 56 8.47 11.29 0.28
N ASP A 57 7.31 10.66 0.12
CA ASP A 57 6.11 11.26 -0.48
C ASP A 57 6.37 11.84 -1.89
N VAL A 58 7.15 11.12 -2.70
CA VAL A 58 7.57 11.59 -4.02
C VAL A 58 6.39 11.55 -4.99
N VAL A 59 6.04 12.71 -5.55
CA VAL A 59 4.93 12.84 -6.51
C VAL A 59 5.47 12.96 -7.93
N LEU A 60 5.24 11.94 -8.74
CA LEU A 60 5.63 11.94 -10.15
C LEU A 60 4.44 12.25 -11.04
N LYS A 61 4.63 13.09 -12.07
CA LYS A 61 3.65 13.34 -13.11
C LYS A 61 3.57 12.15 -14.06
N THR A 62 2.35 11.83 -14.50
CA THR A 62 2.07 10.77 -15.47
C THR A 62 1.14 11.34 -16.57
N GLU A 63 1.00 10.63 -17.68
CA GLU A 63 0.07 11.00 -18.74
C GLU A 63 -1.40 11.10 -18.25
N LYS A 64 -1.76 10.38 -17.20
CA LYS A 64 -3.12 10.28 -16.64
C LYS A 64 -3.30 11.04 -15.32
N GLY A 65 -2.33 11.87 -14.91
CA GLY A 65 -2.36 12.60 -13.64
C GLY A 65 -1.05 12.48 -12.87
N THR A 66 -1.14 12.22 -11.58
CA THR A 66 0.03 12.04 -10.70
C THR A 66 0.01 10.68 -10.04
N THR A 67 1.17 10.21 -9.59
CA THR A 67 1.31 9.05 -8.71
C THR A 67 2.23 9.43 -7.56
N GLN A 68 1.90 8.98 -6.36
CA GLN A 68 2.72 9.16 -5.17
C GLN A 68 3.48 7.86 -4.91
N ILE A 69 4.74 8.00 -4.54
CA ILE A 69 5.63 6.92 -4.11
C ILE A 69 5.97 7.19 -2.65
N ASP A 70 5.75 6.21 -1.78
CA ASP A 70 5.91 6.39 -0.34
C ASP A 70 7.36 6.77 0.00
N HIS A 71 8.34 5.97 -0.48
CA HIS A 71 9.76 6.27 -0.27
C HIS A 71 10.60 5.85 -1.47
N ILE A 72 11.65 6.63 -1.74
CA ILE A 72 12.73 6.26 -2.66
C ILE A 72 14.04 6.35 -1.90
N VAL A 73 14.85 5.30 -1.94
CA VAL A 73 16.21 5.31 -1.39
C VAL A 73 17.18 5.28 -2.56
N ILE A 74 18.09 6.25 -2.60
CA ILE A 74 19.08 6.44 -3.67
C ILE A 74 20.47 6.22 -3.09
N SER A 75 21.30 5.44 -3.77
CA SER A 75 22.70 5.24 -3.41
C SER A 75 23.54 5.00 -4.66
N LYS A 76 24.88 4.94 -4.51
CA LYS A 76 25.77 4.54 -5.62
C LYS A 76 25.55 3.11 -6.12
N HIS A 77 24.80 2.30 -5.36
CA HIS A 77 24.62 0.87 -5.62
C HIS A 77 23.32 0.55 -6.32
N ALA A 78 22.24 1.27 -6.00
CA ALA A 78 20.91 1.06 -6.55
C ALA A 78 19.96 2.20 -6.17
N VAL A 79 18.83 2.27 -6.85
CA VAL A 79 17.64 3.02 -6.43
C VAL A 79 16.57 2.03 -5.98
N PHE A 80 16.05 2.19 -4.76
CA PHE A 80 15.01 1.36 -4.20
C PHE A 80 13.70 2.15 -4.16
N VAL A 81 12.68 1.63 -4.81
CA VAL A 81 11.32 2.17 -4.82
C VAL A 81 10.49 1.35 -3.83
N ILE A 82 10.05 1.99 -2.76
CA ILE A 82 9.46 1.33 -1.60
C ILE A 82 7.98 1.69 -1.51
N GLU A 83 7.15 0.66 -1.44
CA GLU A 83 5.71 0.71 -1.18
C GLU A 83 5.44 0.17 0.22
N THR A 84 4.77 0.94 1.05
CA THR A 84 4.47 0.58 2.45
C THR A 84 3.05 0.04 2.60
N LYS A 85 2.89 -1.05 3.35
CA LYS A 85 1.59 -1.65 3.68
C LYS A 85 1.47 -1.89 5.18
N ASN A 86 0.76 -1.01 5.87
CA ASN A 86 0.50 -1.13 7.29
C ASN A 86 -0.67 -2.08 7.58
N TYR A 87 -0.47 -3.35 7.31
CA TYR A 87 -1.45 -4.42 7.54
C TYR A 87 -1.02 -5.31 8.71
N ARG A 88 -2.00 -5.98 9.32
CA ARG A 88 -1.81 -7.00 10.36
C ARG A 88 -2.49 -8.30 9.94
N GLY A 89 -2.16 -9.40 10.63
CA GLY A 89 -2.72 -10.72 10.36
C GLY A 89 -2.12 -11.37 9.12
N ASP A 90 -2.78 -12.36 8.57
CA ASP A 90 -2.23 -13.21 7.53
C ASP A 90 -2.42 -12.61 6.13
N ILE A 91 -1.36 -12.51 5.37
CA ILE A 91 -1.34 -11.96 4.01
C ILE A 91 -1.05 -13.08 3.00
N TYR A 92 -1.89 -13.15 1.97
CA TYR A 92 -1.78 -14.14 0.89
C TYR A 92 -1.80 -13.43 -0.46
N GLY A 93 -0.93 -13.83 -1.38
CA GLY A 93 -0.92 -13.26 -2.72
C GLY A 93 0.15 -13.82 -3.65
N ASP A 94 0.04 -13.46 -4.92
CA ASP A 94 1.01 -13.76 -5.96
C ASP A 94 1.05 -12.64 -7.01
N ASP A 95 2.08 -12.66 -7.88
CA ASP A 95 2.31 -11.62 -8.89
C ASP A 95 1.18 -11.53 -9.95
N ASN A 96 0.45 -12.64 -10.20
CA ASN A 96 -0.54 -12.69 -11.29
C ASN A 96 -1.89 -12.07 -10.89
N ARG A 97 -2.27 -12.18 -9.61
CA ARG A 97 -3.56 -11.70 -9.13
C ARG A 97 -3.63 -10.18 -9.15
N LYS A 98 -4.84 -9.66 -9.41
CA LYS A 98 -5.12 -8.22 -9.30
C LYS A 98 -5.19 -7.78 -7.84
N GLU A 99 -5.66 -8.65 -6.96
CA GLU A 99 -5.87 -8.39 -5.54
C GLU A 99 -5.22 -9.46 -4.69
N TRP A 100 -4.70 -9.04 -3.55
CA TRP A 100 -4.23 -9.89 -2.47
C TRP A 100 -5.27 -10.00 -1.36
N THR A 101 -5.09 -10.93 -0.45
CA THR A 101 -6.02 -11.20 0.65
C THR A 101 -5.34 -11.00 1.99
N GLN A 102 -6.04 -10.31 2.90
CA GLN A 102 -5.71 -10.21 4.32
C GLN A 102 -6.75 -10.98 5.12
N LEU A 103 -6.31 -11.82 6.06
CA LEU A 103 -7.16 -12.46 7.06
C LEU A 103 -6.77 -11.94 8.45
N ILE A 104 -7.76 -11.46 9.18
CA ILE A 104 -7.59 -11.03 10.57
C ILE A 104 -8.43 -11.94 11.44
N VAL A 105 -7.77 -12.66 12.35
CA VAL A 105 -8.42 -13.49 13.35
C VAL A 105 -8.54 -12.68 14.63
N THR A 106 -9.75 -12.60 15.17
CA THR A 106 -10.04 -11.86 16.41
C THR A 106 -10.81 -12.74 17.36
N ASP A 107 -10.25 -12.98 18.55
CA ASP A 107 -10.91 -13.68 19.62
C ASP A 107 -11.61 -12.68 20.54
N VAL A 108 -12.90 -12.89 20.79
CA VAL A 108 -13.72 -12.05 21.64
C VAL A 108 -14.21 -12.85 22.84
N ASN A 109 -13.87 -12.41 24.02
CA ASN A 109 -14.37 -12.93 25.29
C ASN A 109 -15.44 -11.96 25.82
N TYR A 110 -16.67 -12.42 25.96
CA TYR A 110 -17.72 -11.61 26.57
C TYR A 110 -17.64 -11.70 28.10
N GLU A 111 -17.79 -10.59 28.77
CA GLU A 111 -17.95 -10.54 30.22
C GLU A 111 -19.08 -11.51 30.65
N ASN A 112 -18.80 -12.34 31.63
CA ASN A 112 -19.69 -13.40 32.13
C ASN A 112 -19.87 -14.62 31.20
N SER A 113 -19.01 -14.81 30.19
CA SER A 113 -18.99 -16.04 29.37
C SER A 113 -17.63 -16.74 29.51
N TRP A 114 -17.68 -18.06 29.73
CA TRP A 114 -16.48 -18.92 29.67
C TRP A 114 -16.13 -19.31 28.21
N LYS A 115 -16.92 -18.83 27.23
CA LYS A 115 -16.75 -19.14 25.80
C LYS A 115 -15.98 -18.00 25.12
N THR A 116 -14.95 -18.38 24.36
CA THR A 116 -14.28 -17.52 23.40
C THR A 116 -14.94 -17.67 22.03
N TYR A 117 -15.21 -16.57 21.38
CA TYR A 117 -15.74 -16.56 20.01
C TYR A 117 -14.65 -16.03 19.06
N THR A 118 -14.32 -16.82 18.04
CA THR A 118 -13.32 -16.46 17.05
C THR A 118 -14.02 -15.90 15.79
N TYR A 119 -13.66 -14.69 15.43
CA TYR A 119 -14.13 -14.03 14.21
C TYR A 119 -12.99 -13.95 13.21
N VAL A 120 -13.26 -14.26 11.94
CA VAL A 120 -12.31 -14.12 10.84
C VAL A 120 -12.82 -13.05 9.90
N THR A 121 -12.07 -11.95 9.80
CA THR A 121 -12.32 -10.89 8.83
C THR A 121 -11.42 -11.10 7.62
N LYS A 122 -12.04 -11.14 6.43
CA LYS A 122 -11.34 -11.26 5.16
C LYS A 122 -11.45 -9.97 4.36
N ASN A 123 -10.32 -9.33 4.12
CA ASN A 123 -10.22 -8.13 3.29
C ASN A 123 -9.49 -8.45 1.98
N ARG A 124 -9.82 -7.70 0.92
CA ARG A 124 -9.06 -7.70 -0.34
C ARG A 124 -8.48 -6.33 -0.56
N PHE A 125 -7.29 -6.29 -1.12
CA PHE A 125 -6.62 -5.04 -1.47
C PHE A 125 -5.84 -5.20 -2.77
N TYR A 126 -5.61 -4.09 -3.46
CA TYR A 126 -4.88 -4.11 -4.71
C TYR A 126 -3.48 -4.72 -4.51
N ASN A 127 -3.02 -5.50 -5.49
CA ASN A 127 -1.73 -6.17 -5.45
C ASN A 127 -0.59 -5.14 -5.27
N PRO A 128 0.09 -5.14 -4.12
CA PRO A 128 1.11 -4.12 -3.81
C PRO A 128 2.37 -4.29 -4.67
N VAL A 129 2.65 -5.50 -5.15
CA VAL A 129 3.76 -5.74 -6.09
C VAL A 129 3.48 -5.04 -7.41
N LYS A 130 2.25 -5.13 -7.96
CA LYS A 130 1.87 -4.41 -9.19
C LYS A 130 1.91 -2.90 -9.00
N GLN A 131 1.54 -2.41 -7.83
CA GLN A 131 1.63 -0.98 -7.49
C GLN A 131 3.09 -0.52 -7.49
N SER A 132 3.94 -1.16 -6.70
CA SER A 132 5.36 -0.84 -6.57
C SER A 132 6.13 -0.99 -7.89
N LEU A 133 5.84 -2.04 -8.69
CA LEU A 133 6.42 -2.19 -10.03
C LEU A 133 6.01 -1.04 -10.97
N GLY A 134 4.76 -0.59 -10.88
CA GLY A 134 4.28 0.57 -11.64
C GLY A 134 5.08 1.84 -11.28
N HIS A 135 5.37 2.05 -10.01
CA HIS A 135 6.23 3.15 -9.54
C HIS A 135 7.68 2.96 -10.02
N THR A 136 8.22 1.76 -9.86
CA THR A 136 9.59 1.41 -10.28
C THR A 136 9.83 1.67 -11.77
N ILE A 137 8.88 1.31 -12.63
CA ILE A 137 8.96 1.58 -14.07
C ILE A 137 9.02 3.10 -14.34
N ARG A 138 8.26 3.91 -13.62
CA ARG A 138 8.27 5.38 -13.78
C ARG A 138 9.59 5.97 -13.36
N VAL A 139 10.13 5.57 -12.21
CA VAL A 139 11.46 5.99 -11.77
C VAL A 139 12.52 5.57 -12.80
N LYS A 140 12.48 4.32 -13.28
CA LYS A 140 13.40 3.83 -14.30
C LYS A 140 13.34 4.63 -15.60
N ASN A 141 12.16 5.08 -16.01
CA ASN A 141 11.99 5.90 -17.20
C ASN A 141 12.58 7.31 -17.04
N LEU A 142 12.72 7.83 -15.82
CA LEU A 142 13.44 9.08 -15.55
C LEU A 142 14.96 8.87 -15.58
N LEU A 143 15.44 7.67 -15.32
CA LEU A 143 16.85 7.31 -15.20
C LEU A 143 17.41 6.64 -16.47
N THR A 144 16.93 7.02 -17.66
CA THR A 144 17.35 6.44 -18.95
C THR A 144 18.83 6.59 -19.24
N ASP A 145 19.44 7.67 -18.72
CA ASP A 145 20.88 7.94 -18.89
C ASP A 145 21.77 7.03 -18.01
N TYR A 146 21.15 6.29 -17.08
CA TYR A 146 21.80 5.35 -16.17
C TYR A 146 21.30 3.90 -16.37
N PRO A 147 21.43 3.31 -17.56
CA PRO A 147 20.80 2.02 -17.90
C PRO A 147 21.34 0.82 -17.09
N HIS A 148 22.52 0.96 -16.50
CA HIS A 148 23.14 -0.08 -15.68
C HIS A 148 22.81 0.00 -14.19
N LEU A 149 22.25 1.13 -13.75
CA LEU A 149 21.85 1.32 -12.36
C LEU A 149 20.62 0.46 -12.04
N PRO A 150 20.70 -0.44 -11.05
CA PRO A 150 19.54 -1.19 -10.63
C PRO A 150 18.47 -0.28 -10.02
N VAL A 151 17.23 -0.39 -10.51
CA VAL A 151 16.05 0.24 -9.89
C VAL A 151 15.15 -0.90 -9.41
N LEU A 152 15.00 -1.03 -8.10
CA LEU A 152 14.45 -2.18 -7.42
C LEU A 152 13.13 -1.84 -6.73
N SER A 153 12.15 -2.74 -6.85
CA SER A 153 10.85 -2.65 -6.21
C SER A 153 10.89 -3.39 -4.87
N ILE A 154 10.49 -2.73 -3.79
CA ILE A 154 10.33 -3.33 -2.46
C ILE A 154 8.94 -3.02 -1.94
N VAL A 155 8.20 -4.04 -1.51
CA VAL A 155 6.96 -3.91 -0.75
C VAL A 155 7.26 -4.24 0.71
N VAL A 156 7.01 -3.28 1.60
CA VAL A 156 7.26 -3.40 3.03
C VAL A 156 5.95 -3.50 3.78
N PHE A 157 5.72 -4.62 4.42
CA PHE A 157 4.61 -4.82 5.34
C PHE A 157 5.02 -4.53 6.78
N SER A 158 4.05 -4.09 7.61
CA SER A 158 4.28 -3.96 9.04
C SER A 158 4.71 -5.30 9.66
N ASN A 159 5.45 -5.26 10.78
CA ASN A 159 5.85 -6.47 11.50
C ASN A 159 4.66 -7.25 12.09
N GLU A 160 3.45 -6.67 12.09
CA GLU A 160 2.22 -7.35 12.51
C GLU A 160 1.60 -8.21 11.38
N ALA A 161 2.15 -8.16 10.16
CA ALA A 161 1.70 -8.97 9.04
C ALA A 161 2.45 -10.30 8.96
N ASN A 162 1.72 -11.39 8.88
CA ASN A 162 2.26 -12.71 8.59
C ASN A 162 2.23 -12.93 7.07
N LEU A 163 3.36 -12.93 6.42
CA LEU A 163 3.48 -13.12 4.96
C LEU A 163 3.39 -14.61 4.64
N LEU A 164 2.16 -15.11 4.41
CA LEU A 164 1.89 -16.53 4.17
C LEU A 164 1.57 -16.78 2.70
N ASN A 165 2.22 -17.81 2.11
CA ASN A 165 1.98 -18.22 0.72
C ASN A 165 2.09 -17.05 -0.29
N ILE A 166 3.11 -16.22 -0.11
CA ILE A 166 3.46 -15.18 -1.08
C ILE A 166 4.34 -15.79 -2.17
N THR A 167 3.86 -15.73 -3.41
CA THR A 167 4.61 -16.20 -4.59
C THR A 167 4.96 -15.02 -5.48
N THR A 168 6.20 -14.55 -5.37
CA THR A 168 6.71 -13.38 -6.10
C THR A 168 8.20 -13.50 -6.40
N LYS A 169 8.65 -12.78 -7.44
CA LYS A 169 10.08 -12.57 -7.74
C LYS A 169 10.59 -11.22 -7.19
N ASN A 170 9.70 -10.43 -6.58
CA ASN A 170 10.01 -9.10 -6.06
C ASN A 170 10.26 -9.18 -4.55
N TYR A 171 10.89 -8.17 -3.98
CA TYR A 171 11.04 -8.07 -2.54
C TYR A 171 9.67 -7.74 -1.90
N VAL A 172 9.16 -8.69 -1.13
CA VAL A 172 7.99 -8.54 -0.25
C VAL A 172 8.43 -8.98 1.13
N ILE A 173 8.57 -8.03 2.03
CA ILE A 173 9.27 -8.20 3.31
C ILE A 173 8.52 -7.52 4.44
N ASN A 174 8.89 -7.83 5.68
CA ASN A 174 8.48 -7.05 6.86
C ASN A 174 9.49 -5.92 7.14
N GLU A 175 9.04 -4.91 7.91
CA GLU A 175 9.83 -3.72 8.29
C GLU A 175 11.24 -4.08 8.80
N GLU A 176 11.36 -5.12 9.62
CA GLU A 176 12.63 -5.57 10.22
C GLU A 176 13.70 -6.01 9.19
N GLN A 177 13.28 -6.41 7.99
CA GLN A 177 14.17 -6.89 6.94
C GLN A 177 14.68 -5.78 6.02
N LEU A 178 14.07 -4.57 6.09
CA LEU A 178 14.26 -3.51 5.11
C LEU A 178 15.71 -3.08 4.98
N LEU A 179 16.37 -2.72 6.06
CA LEU A 179 17.78 -2.27 6.04
C LEU A 179 18.72 -3.37 5.57
N THR A 180 18.45 -4.62 5.95
CA THR A 180 19.23 -5.78 5.52
C THR A 180 19.15 -5.93 4.00
N ILE A 181 17.95 -5.88 3.40
CA ILE A 181 17.77 -6.01 1.94
C ILE A 181 18.47 -4.87 1.20
N ILE A 182 18.31 -3.63 1.64
CA ILE A 182 19.01 -2.48 1.03
C ILE A 182 20.53 -2.68 1.11
N GLY A 183 21.04 -3.14 2.26
CA GLY A 183 22.46 -3.35 2.50
C GLY A 183 23.10 -4.53 1.74
N THR A 184 22.31 -5.41 1.09
CA THR A 184 22.87 -6.51 0.25
C THR A 184 23.46 -6.01 -1.08
N HIS A 185 23.09 -4.80 -1.52
CA HIS A 185 23.51 -4.22 -2.79
C HIS A 185 24.77 -3.36 -2.59
N GLN A 186 25.95 -3.90 -2.96
CA GLN A 186 27.25 -3.27 -2.70
C GLN A 186 28.06 -2.91 -3.97
N THR A 187 27.58 -3.33 -5.16
CA THR A 187 28.24 -2.97 -6.42
C THR A 187 28.05 -1.48 -6.71
N ILE A 188 29.15 -0.77 -6.98
CA ILE A 188 29.12 0.65 -7.29
C ILE A 188 28.83 0.83 -8.77
N TYR A 189 27.79 1.60 -9.09
CA TYR A 189 27.38 1.94 -10.45
C TYR A 189 27.54 3.44 -10.75
N LEU A 190 27.58 4.30 -9.73
CA LEU A 190 27.58 5.75 -9.86
C LEU A 190 28.81 6.37 -9.22
N THR A 191 29.29 7.45 -9.82
CA THR A 191 30.20 8.43 -9.20
C THR A 191 29.43 9.35 -8.24
N ASP A 192 30.13 10.15 -7.43
CA ASP A 192 29.49 11.13 -6.56
C ASP A 192 28.65 12.15 -7.35
N SER A 193 29.20 12.68 -8.45
CA SER A 193 28.49 13.65 -9.30
C SER A 193 27.21 13.08 -9.92
N GLN A 194 27.22 11.81 -10.35
CA GLN A 194 26.04 11.14 -10.89
C GLN A 194 25.00 10.87 -9.82
N LEU A 195 25.43 10.57 -8.60
CA LEU A 195 24.52 10.41 -7.46
C LEU A 195 23.75 11.71 -7.17
N GLU A 196 24.47 12.84 -7.09
CA GLU A 196 23.86 14.17 -6.89
C GLU A 196 22.87 14.52 -8.01
N GLU A 197 23.23 14.25 -9.27
CA GLU A 197 22.35 14.49 -10.42
C GLU A 197 21.04 13.68 -10.31
N ILE A 198 21.11 12.43 -9.88
CA ILE A 198 19.90 11.59 -9.69
C ILE A 198 19.04 12.09 -8.53
N ILE A 199 19.66 12.57 -7.45
CA ILE A 199 18.93 13.14 -6.30
C ILE A 199 18.17 14.40 -6.72
N GLU A 200 18.76 15.25 -7.56
CA GLU A 200 18.10 16.46 -8.07
C GLU A 200 16.98 16.15 -9.09
N LEU A 201 17.10 15.03 -9.82
CA LEU A 201 16.14 14.62 -10.84
C LEU A 201 14.87 14.02 -10.25
N LEU A 202 14.95 13.35 -9.09
CA LEU A 202 13.83 12.62 -8.45
C LEU A 202 13.18 13.44 -7.34
#